data_863e68a2ee0ba7415fc44aadc477cd9c
#
_entry.id   863e68a2ee0ba7415fc44aadc477cd9c
#
_cell.length_a   1.000
_cell.length_b   1.000
_cell.length_c   1.000
_cell.angle_alpha   90.00
_cell.angle_beta   90.00
_cell.angle_gamma   90.00
#
_symmetry.space_group_name_H-M   'P 1'
#
loop_
_entity.id
_entity.type
_entity.pdbx_description
1 polymer ?
#
loop_
_entity_poly.entity_id
_entity_poly.type
_entity_poly.pdbx_seq_one_letter_code
_entity_poly.pdbx_strand_id
1 'polypeptide(L)'
;MLEDFRLKIFITVAKEGSFTKAAAVLGITQPAVSQNIAELEKTAGTRLFERLRGEVVLTGQGKVFMDYALSIMNSCAAAGNVFSRLPAANVRISASEELFSFFLAPALGRFMTVHPDITFERTMFDDADLVLAMKPASDSPFEVPADSVARLRISISRPPEMGDYKATHEKTAYFDLLWQPSAAFACTHICRVLKEFITSSF
;
A
#
# COMPACT_ATOMS: atom_id res chain seq x y z
N MET A 1 -11.49 2.62 17.19
CA MET A 1 -10.85 3.10 15.97
C MET A 1 -9.36 2.97 16.19
N LEU A 2 -8.67 2.10 15.42
CA LEU A 2 -7.24 1.77 15.61
C LEU A 2 -6.29 2.75 14.86
N GLU A 3 -6.85 3.69 14.12
CA GLU A 3 -6.09 4.61 13.26
C GLU A 3 -5.56 5.82 14.03
N ASP A 4 -4.29 6.17 13.83
CA ASP A 4 -3.76 7.46 14.31
C ASP A 4 -4.23 8.59 13.37
N PHE A 5 -5.05 9.49 13.87
CA PHE A 5 -5.63 10.59 13.11
C PHE A 5 -4.57 11.54 12.55
N ARG A 6 -3.41 11.67 13.17
CA ARG A 6 -2.29 12.49 12.66
C ARG A 6 -1.70 11.93 11.39
N LEU A 7 -1.59 10.60 11.27
CA LEU A 7 -1.15 9.95 10.02
C LEU A 7 -2.15 10.20 8.89
N LYS A 8 -3.44 10.14 9.19
CA LYS A 8 -4.50 10.46 8.21
C LYS A 8 -4.41 11.91 7.73
N ILE A 9 -4.19 12.85 8.65
CA ILE A 9 -3.97 14.26 8.30
C ILE A 9 -2.73 14.40 7.42
N PHE A 10 -1.61 13.79 7.79
CA PHE A 10 -0.36 13.85 7.04
C PHE A 10 -0.54 13.36 5.59
N ILE A 11 -1.14 12.19 5.41
CA ILE A 11 -1.42 11.60 4.09
C ILE A 11 -2.32 12.53 3.27
N THR A 12 -3.36 13.10 3.89
CA THR A 12 -4.29 13.98 3.19
C THR A 12 -3.61 15.28 2.77
N VAL A 13 -2.78 15.89 3.62
CA VAL A 13 -2.01 17.11 3.25
C VAL A 13 -1.06 16.81 2.11
N ALA A 14 -0.40 15.66 2.10
CA ALA A 14 0.50 15.24 1.03
C ALA A 14 -0.22 15.06 -0.31
N LYS A 15 -1.42 14.49 -0.30
CA LYS A 15 -2.26 14.28 -1.50
C LYS A 15 -2.81 15.59 -2.05
N GLU A 16 -3.28 16.48 -1.17
CA GLU A 16 -3.94 17.73 -1.56
C GLU A 16 -2.95 18.86 -1.89
N GLY A 17 -1.69 18.73 -1.49
CA GLY A 17 -0.68 19.78 -1.64
C GLY A 17 -1.04 21.10 -0.92
N SER A 18 -2.00 21.05 0.02
CA SER A 18 -2.56 22.23 0.68
C SER A 18 -3.18 21.91 2.02
N PHE A 19 -2.77 22.63 3.06
CA PHE A 19 -3.38 22.51 4.40
C PHE A 19 -4.87 22.89 4.40
N THR A 20 -5.25 23.88 3.60
CA THR A 20 -6.64 24.34 3.51
C THR A 20 -7.54 23.31 2.81
N LYS A 21 -7.07 22.74 1.70
CA LYS A 21 -7.82 21.68 1.00
C LYS A 21 -7.92 20.43 1.87
N ALA A 22 -6.83 20.02 2.52
CA ALA A 22 -6.83 18.89 3.45
C ALA A 22 -7.82 19.09 4.60
N ALA A 23 -7.89 20.29 5.16
CA ALA A 23 -8.86 20.64 6.20
C ALA A 23 -10.31 20.46 5.72
N ALA A 24 -10.61 20.91 4.52
CA ALA A 24 -11.93 20.74 3.90
C ALA A 24 -12.27 19.26 3.68
N VAL A 25 -11.35 18.47 3.16
CA VAL A 25 -11.53 17.02 2.95
C VAL A 25 -11.77 16.28 4.26
N LEU A 26 -11.05 16.67 5.33
CA LEU A 26 -11.14 16.01 6.64
C LEU A 26 -12.28 16.53 7.52
N GLY A 27 -12.97 17.61 7.11
CA GLY A 27 -14.02 18.22 7.91
C GLY A 27 -13.54 18.89 9.20
N ILE A 28 -12.27 19.38 9.23
CA ILE A 28 -11.67 20.07 10.38
C ILE A 28 -11.14 21.45 9.98
N THR A 29 -10.69 22.23 10.93
CA THR A 29 -10.14 23.57 10.66
C THR A 29 -8.68 23.49 10.18
N GLN A 30 -8.27 24.44 9.35
CA GLN A 30 -6.89 24.53 8.87
C GLN A 30 -5.87 24.71 10.03
N PRO A 31 -6.14 25.49 11.11
CA PRO A 31 -5.26 25.52 12.28
C PRO A 31 -5.08 24.14 12.94
N ALA A 32 -6.14 23.34 13.02
CA ALA A 32 -6.06 21.99 13.56
C ALA A 32 -5.17 21.07 12.70
N VAL A 33 -5.27 21.16 11.37
CA VAL A 33 -4.36 20.45 10.45
C VAL A 33 -2.92 20.87 10.72
N SER A 34 -2.63 22.19 10.76
CA SER A 34 -1.29 22.73 11.01
C SER A 34 -0.70 22.29 12.34
N GLN A 35 -1.50 22.30 13.40
CA GLN A 35 -1.06 21.87 14.73
C GLN A 35 -0.69 20.38 14.74
N ASN A 36 -1.54 19.54 14.17
CA ASN A 36 -1.28 18.09 14.12
C ASN A 36 -0.01 17.76 13.30
N ILE A 37 0.21 18.45 12.18
CA ILE A 37 1.45 18.28 11.42
C ILE A 37 2.67 18.75 12.21
N ALA A 38 2.59 19.90 12.88
CA ALA A 38 3.69 20.39 13.71
C ALA A 38 4.05 19.43 14.86
N GLU A 39 3.04 18.83 15.50
CA GLU A 39 3.25 17.82 16.54
C GLU A 39 3.88 16.54 15.97
N LEU A 40 3.45 16.11 14.77
CA LEU A 40 4.01 14.95 14.07
C LEU A 40 5.48 15.19 13.72
N GLU A 41 5.81 16.35 13.14
CA GLU A 41 7.19 16.77 12.80
C GLU A 41 8.08 16.89 14.04
N LYS A 42 7.53 17.42 15.14
CA LYS A 42 8.22 17.46 16.43
C LYS A 42 8.54 16.06 16.95
N THR A 43 7.59 15.12 16.84
CA THR A 43 7.80 13.74 17.27
C THR A 43 8.80 13.01 16.37
N ALA A 44 8.75 13.26 15.07
CA ALA A 44 9.68 12.71 14.08
C ALA A 44 11.09 13.35 14.15
N GLY A 45 11.22 14.48 14.82
CA GLY A 45 12.48 15.23 14.91
C GLY A 45 12.94 15.87 13.60
N THR A 46 12.06 15.93 12.60
CA THR A 46 12.38 16.48 11.27
C THR A 46 11.15 17.08 10.61
N ARG A 47 11.37 17.96 9.63
CA ARG A 47 10.29 18.48 8.80
C ARG A 47 9.90 17.45 7.75
N LEU A 48 8.60 17.23 7.62
CA LEU A 48 8.02 16.33 6.64
C LEU A 48 7.48 17.09 5.42
N PHE A 49 7.16 18.38 5.60
CA PHE A 49 6.70 19.26 4.54
C PHE A 49 7.58 20.49 4.37
N GLU A 50 7.63 20.97 3.14
CA GLU A 50 8.22 22.26 2.77
C GLU A 50 7.29 23.01 1.81
N ARG A 51 7.52 24.33 1.69
CA ARG A 51 6.78 25.16 0.73
C ARG A 51 7.66 25.41 -0.47
N LEU A 52 7.24 24.95 -1.63
CA LEU A 52 7.91 25.18 -2.89
C LEU A 52 6.95 25.91 -3.84
N ARG A 53 7.32 27.11 -4.29
CA ARG A 53 6.51 27.92 -5.23
C ARG A 53 5.04 28.14 -4.80
N GLY A 54 4.80 28.19 -3.48
CA GLY A 54 3.44 28.38 -2.93
C GLY A 54 2.65 27.10 -2.68
N GLU A 55 3.14 25.96 -3.09
CA GLU A 55 2.58 24.65 -2.82
C GLU A 55 3.24 23.96 -1.62
N VAL A 56 2.50 23.08 -0.99
CA VAL A 56 3.00 22.24 0.11
C VAL A 56 3.45 20.91 -0.49
N VAL A 57 4.75 20.61 -0.36
CA VAL A 57 5.33 19.38 -0.89
C VAL A 57 6.04 18.61 0.21
N LEU A 58 6.21 17.30 0.01
CA LEU A 58 6.96 16.45 0.93
C LEU A 58 8.46 16.71 0.82
N THR A 59 9.14 16.81 1.96
CA THR A 59 10.61 16.76 2.03
C THR A 59 11.12 15.35 1.65
N GLY A 60 12.43 15.17 1.51
CA GLY A 60 13.02 13.84 1.34
C GLY A 60 12.62 12.87 2.47
N GLN A 61 12.66 13.35 3.73
CA GLN A 61 12.21 12.57 4.88
C GLN A 61 10.69 12.35 4.88
N GLY A 62 9.92 13.36 4.44
CA GLY A 62 8.48 13.26 4.28
C GLY A 62 8.07 12.18 3.28
N LYS A 63 8.84 12.00 2.21
CA LYS A 63 8.61 10.93 1.22
C LYS A 63 8.82 9.55 1.83
N VAL A 64 9.92 9.36 2.53
CA VAL A 64 10.19 8.09 3.24
C VAL A 64 9.12 7.84 4.30
N PHE A 65 8.73 8.87 5.05
CA PHE A 65 7.69 8.74 6.07
C PHE A 65 6.31 8.41 5.48
N MET A 66 6.02 8.87 4.24
CA MET A 66 4.76 8.56 3.55
C MET A 66 4.56 7.06 3.34
N ASP A 67 5.61 6.34 2.95
CA ASP A 67 5.55 4.90 2.73
C ASP A 67 5.20 4.16 4.03
N TYR A 68 5.85 4.56 5.14
CA TYR A 68 5.53 3.99 6.46
C TYR A 68 4.14 4.38 6.96
N ALA A 69 3.72 5.63 6.76
CA ALA A 69 2.40 6.10 7.16
C ALA A 69 1.28 5.33 6.44
N LEU A 70 1.44 5.10 5.14
CA LEU A 70 0.50 4.29 4.35
C LEU A 70 0.47 2.83 4.85
N SER A 71 1.63 2.23 5.11
CA SER A 71 1.73 0.87 5.63
C SER A 71 1.05 0.73 6.99
N ILE A 72 1.25 1.68 7.91
CA ILE A 72 0.60 1.68 9.22
C ILE A 72 -0.93 1.80 9.08
N MET A 73 -1.41 2.73 8.25
CA MET A 73 -2.85 2.92 8.02
C MET A 73 -3.50 1.67 7.44
N ASN A 74 -2.84 1.02 6.47
CA ASN A 74 -3.30 -0.23 5.88
C ASN A 74 -3.32 -1.36 6.93
N SER A 75 -2.28 -1.45 7.76
CA SER A 75 -2.23 -2.44 8.85
C SER A 75 -3.34 -2.23 9.89
N CYS A 76 -3.66 -0.97 10.22
CA CYS A 76 -4.78 -0.64 11.10
C CYS A 76 -6.13 -1.04 10.49
N ALA A 77 -6.32 -0.78 9.19
CA ALA A 77 -7.52 -1.19 8.46
C ALA A 77 -7.65 -2.72 8.44
N ALA A 78 -6.56 -3.43 8.13
CA ALA A 78 -6.51 -4.89 8.16
C ALA A 78 -6.85 -5.45 9.55
N ALA A 79 -6.26 -4.87 10.62
CA ALA A 79 -6.56 -5.25 12.01
C ALA A 79 -8.04 -5.03 12.38
N GLY A 80 -8.65 -3.95 11.87
CA GLY A 80 -10.09 -3.70 12.04
C GLY A 80 -10.97 -4.79 11.41
N ASN A 81 -10.49 -5.43 10.37
CA ASN A 81 -11.22 -6.48 9.65
C ASN A 81 -10.98 -7.90 10.19
N VAL A 82 -9.99 -8.09 11.06
CA VAL A 82 -9.67 -9.42 11.67
C VAL A 82 -10.89 -10.06 12.35
N PHE A 83 -11.76 -9.26 12.94
CA PHE A 83 -12.96 -9.76 13.62
C PHE A 83 -14.20 -9.84 12.71
N SER A 84 -14.06 -9.45 11.46
CA SER A 84 -15.13 -9.59 10.48
C SER A 84 -15.25 -11.04 10.06
N ARG A 85 -16.36 -11.70 10.44
CA ARG A 85 -16.63 -13.08 10.00
C ARG A 85 -16.99 -13.07 8.52
N LEU A 86 -16.11 -13.61 7.70
CA LEU A 86 -16.37 -13.80 6.27
C LEU A 86 -17.14 -15.11 6.03
N PRO A 87 -18.05 -15.14 5.06
CA PRO A 87 -18.67 -16.40 4.65
C PRO A 87 -17.61 -17.33 4.05
N ALA A 88 -17.80 -18.64 4.23
CA ALA A 88 -16.93 -19.63 3.60
C ALA A 88 -16.93 -19.47 2.08
N ALA A 89 -15.77 -19.44 1.49
CA ALA A 89 -15.62 -19.30 0.03
C ALA A 89 -14.30 -19.88 -0.46
N ASN A 90 -14.29 -20.34 -1.71
CA ASN A 90 -13.08 -20.64 -2.46
C ASN A 90 -12.88 -19.54 -3.50
N VAL A 91 -11.80 -18.79 -3.38
CA VAL A 91 -11.46 -17.66 -4.27
C VAL A 91 -10.43 -18.14 -5.29
N ARG A 92 -10.81 -18.11 -6.56
CA ARG A 92 -9.94 -18.50 -7.68
C ARG A 92 -9.11 -17.34 -8.13
N ILE A 93 -7.78 -17.49 -8.06
CA ILE A 93 -6.81 -16.44 -8.38
C ILE A 93 -5.98 -16.83 -9.60
N SER A 94 -5.89 -15.92 -10.56
CA SER A 94 -4.93 -16.00 -11.66
C SER A 94 -3.78 -15.03 -11.43
N ALA A 95 -2.57 -15.54 -11.47
CA ALA A 95 -1.33 -14.77 -11.38
C ALA A 95 -0.18 -15.54 -12.03
N SER A 96 0.90 -14.84 -12.43
CA SER A 96 2.12 -15.53 -12.88
C SER A 96 2.70 -16.38 -11.75
N GLU A 97 3.50 -17.39 -12.13
CA GLU A 97 4.12 -18.32 -11.17
C GLU A 97 4.96 -17.57 -10.14
N GLU A 98 5.76 -16.63 -10.61
CA GLU A 98 6.68 -15.86 -9.77
C GLU A 98 5.91 -14.96 -8.80
N LEU A 99 4.87 -14.27 -9.30
CA LEU A 99 4.04 -13.41 -8.47
C LEU A 99 3.29 -14.23 -7.42
N PHE A 100 2.73 -15.38 -7.81
CA PHE A 100 2.02 -16.25 -6.90
C PHE A 100 2.94 -16.81 -5.81
N SER A 101 4.05 -17.44 -6.21
CA SER A 101 4.94 -18.17 -5.28
C SER A 101 5.71 -17.26 -4.33
N PHE A 102 6.24 -16.14 -4.83
CA PHE A 102 7.10 -15.28 -4.01
C PHE A 102 6.33 -14.21 -3.22
N PHE A 103 5.20 -13.74 -3.72
CA PHE A 103 4.49 -12.62 -3.11
C PHE A 103 3.13 -13.02 -2.55
N LEU A 104 2.29 -13.69 -3.36
CA LEU A 104 0.91 -13.94 -2.96
C LEU A 104 0.78 -15.10 -1.97
N ALA A 105 1.41 -16.23 -2.20
CA ALA A 105 1.25 -17.40 -1.34
C ALA A 105 1.58 -17.13 0.14
N PRO A 106 2.65 -16.41 0.50
CA PRO A 106 2.90 -16.03 1.90
C PRO A 106 1.84 -15.08 2.46
N ALA A 107 1.32 -14.13 1.67
CA ALA A 107 0.28 -13.22 2.10
C ALA A 107 -1.06 -13.93 2.28
N LEU A 108 -1.45 -14.77 1.32
CA LEU A 108 -2.68 -15.57 1.39
C LEU A 108 -2.64 -16.57 2.54
N GLY A 109 -1.47 -17.18 2.81
CA GLY A 109 -1.28 -18.05 3.97
C GLY A 109 -1.57 -17.33 5.29
N ARG A 110 -1.06 -16.10 5.46
CA ARG A 110 -1.39 -15.27 6.63
C ARG A 110 -2.88 -14.88 6.67
N PHE A 111 -3.48 -14.57 5.53
CA PHE A 111 -4.91 -14.28 5.45
C PHE A 111 -5.76 -15.45 5.92
N MET A 112 -5.43 -16.66 5.50
CA MET A 112 -6.15 -17.89 5.89
C MET A 112 -6.01 -18.20 7.38
N THR A 113 -4.96 -17.78 8.08
CA THR A 113 -4.87 -17.94 9.54
C THR A 113 -5.90 -17.10 10.28
N VAL A 114 -6.31 -15.97 9.71
CA VAL A 114 -7.33 -15.07 10.27
C VAL A 114 -8.72 -15.42 9.79
N HIS A 115 -8.83 -15.91 8.57
CA HIS A 115 -10.08 -16.28 7.90
C HIS A 115 -10.04 -17.73 7.41
N PRO A 116 -10.13 -18.73 8.31
CA PRO A 116 -9.92 -20.14 7.97
C PRO A 116 -11.01 -20.72 7.05
N ASP A 117 -12.18 -20.06 6.96
CA ASP A 117 -13.28 -20.47 6.08
C ASP A 117 -13.08 -20.02 4.62
N ILE A 118 -12.01 -19.25 4.35
CA ILE A 118 -11.65 -18.82 3.00
C ILE A 118 -10.47 -19.66 2.51
N THR A 119 -10.63 -20.25 1.32
CA THR A 119 -9.57 -20.98 0.63
C THR A 119 -9.25 -20.30 -0.70
N PHE A 120 -8.04 -20.54 -1.20
CA PHE A 120 -7.59 -19.99 -2.46
C PHE A 120 -7.17 -21.10 -3.41
N GLU A 121 -7.58 -20.97 -4.65
CA GLU A 121 -7.21 -21.86 -5.74
C GLU A 121 -6.57 -21.06 -6.86
N ARG A 122 -5.43 -21.54 -7.37
CA ARG A 122 -4.83 -20.97 -8.55
C ARG A 122 -5.49 -21.51 -9.81
N THR A 123 -5.90 -20.61 -10.71
CA THR A 123 -6.59 -20.96 -11.94
C THR A 123 -6.08 -20.19 -13.15
N MET A 124 -6.59 -20.50 -14.32
CA MET A 124 -6.36 -19.75 -15.55
C MET A 124 -7.19 -18.45 -15.55
N PHE A 125 -6.80 -17.51 -16.42
CA PHE A 125 -7.37 -16.17 -16.46
C PHE A 125 -8.90 -16.15 -16.60
N ASP A 126 -9.45 -16.98 -17.50
CA ASP A 126 -10.88 -16.95 -17.84
C ASP A 126 -11.79 -17.43 -16.71
N ASP A 127 -11.27 -18.26 -15.80
CA ASP A 127 -12.01 -18.83 -14.67
C ASP A 127 -11.73 -18.12 -13.34
N ALA A 128 -10.95 -17.05 -13.35
CA ALA A 128 -10.53 -16.40 -12.13
C ALA A 128 -11.60 -15.45 -11.56
N ASP A 129 -11.79 -15.51 -10.24
CA ASP A 129 -12.52 -14.48 -9.50
C ASP A 129 -11.69 -13.21 -9.37
N LEU A 130 -10.36 -13.36 -9.30
CA LEU A 130 -9.40 -12.30 -9.16
C LEU A 130 -8.16 -12.56 -10.02
N VAL A 131 -7.80 -11.58 -10.84
CA VAL A 131 -6.54 -11.58 -11.58
C VAL A 131 -5.58 -10.59 -10.94
N LEU A 132 -4.36 -11.04 -10.68
CA LEU A 132 -3.25 -10.24 -10.17
C LEU A 132 -2.11 -10.25 -11.19
N ALA A 133 -1.64 -9.07 -11.55
CA ALA A 133 -0.55 -8.90 -12.51
C ALA A 133 0.44 -7.84 -12.01
N MET A 134 1.70 -7.97 -12.40
CA MET A 134 2.71 -6.94 -12.18
C MET A 134 2.91 -6.12 -13.45
N LYS A 135 2.96 -4.80 -13.29
CA LYS A 135 3.28 -3.85 -14.35
C LYS A 135 4.50 -3.02 -13.90
N PRO A 136 5.49 -2.79 -14.77
CA PRO A 136 6.55 -1.83 -14.47
C PRO A 136 5.93 -0.49 -14.08
N ALA A 137 6.33 0.04 -12.93
CA ALA A 137 5.88 1.35 -12.48
C ALA A 137 6.60 2.44 -13.27
N SER A 138 5.92 3.57 -13.50
CA SER A 138 6.58 4.82 -13.91
C SER A 138 7.56 5.26 -12.83
N ASP A 139 8.62 6.00 -13.22
CA ASP A 139 9.69 6.46 -12.32
C ASP A 139 9.23 7.38 -11.15
N SER A 140 7.94 7.71 -11.09
CA SER A 140 7.34 8.43 -9.97
C SER A 140 6.99 7.47 -8.83
N PRO A 141 7.66 7.53 -7.67
CA PRO A 141 7.37 6.65 -6.53
C PRO A 141 5.99 6.91 -5.89
N PHE A 142 5.24 7.92 -6.31
CA PHE A 142 4.07 8.44 -5.61
C PHE A 142 2.73 8.25 -6.32
N GLU A 143 2.72 7.91 -7.60
CA GLU A 143 1.49 7.68 -8.35
C GLU A 143 1.23 6.17 -8.48
N VAL A 144 0.53 5.60 -7.51
CA VAL A 144 -0.03 4.25 -7.63
C VAL A 144 -1.30 4.38 -8.48
N PRO A 145 -1.38 3.71 -9.63
CA PRO A 145 -2.58 3.72 -10.46
C PRO A 145 -3.82 3.28 -9.69
N ALA A 146 -5.00 3.80 -10.04
CA ALA A 146 -6.25 3.49 -9.35
C ALA A 146 -6.64 1.99 -9.40
N ASP A 147 -6.12 1.27 -10.37
CA ASP A 147 -6.28 -0.18 -10.57
C ASP A 147 -5.22 -1.01 -9.84
N SER A 148 -4.26 -0.37 -9.18
CA SER A 148 -3.21 -1.04 -8.41
C SER A 148 -3.55 -1.08 -6.93
N VAL A 149 -3.10 -2.14 -6.25
CA VAL A 149 -3.28 -2.32 -4.80
C VAL A 149 -2.00 -2.08 -4.01
N ALA A 150 -0.85 -2.26 -4.63
CA ALA A 150 0.44 -2.06 -3.99
C ALA A 150 1.50 -1.69 -5.03
N ARG A 151 2.58 -1.07 -4.55
CA ARG A 151 3.80 -0.88 -5.32
C ARG A 151 4.91 -1.71 -4.71
N LEU A 152 5.41 -2.66 -5.49
CA LEU A 152 6.49 -3.53 -5.08
C LEU A 152 7.83 -2.87 -5.43
N ARG A 153 8.72 -2.81 -4.44
CA ARG A 153 10.11 -2.41 -4.65
C ARG A 153 10.99 -3.65 -4.71
N ILE A 154 11.57 -3.93 -5.87
CA ILE A 154 12.50 -5.03 -6.06
C ILE A 154 13.91 -4.45 -6.15
N SER A 155 14.73 -4.74 -5.15
CA SER A 155 16.15 -4.41 -5.16
C SER A 155 16.96 -5.62 -5.56
N ILE A 156 17.70 -5.53 -6.65
CA ILE A 156 18.62 -6.59 -7.09
C ILE A 156 19.98 -6.23 -6.53
N SER A 157 20.40 -6.92 -5.47
CA SER A 157 21.77 -6.88 -4.96
C SER A 157 22.54 -8.08 -5.47
N ARG A 158 23.81 -7.88 -5.83
CA ARG A 158 24.70 -8.94 -6.24
C ARG A 158 25.14 -9.77 -5.03
N PRO A 159 25.19 -11.11 -5.11
CA PRO A 159 25.75 -11.92 -4.03
C PRO A 159 27.21 -11.54 -3.75
N PRO A 160 27.68 -11.55 -2.48
CA PRO A 160 29.02 -11.10 -2.10
C PRO A 160 30.16 -11.99 -2.59
N GLU A 161 29.91 -13.13 -3.21
CA GLU A 161 30.91 -14.15 -3.56
C GLU A 161 31.58 -14.00 -4.94
N MET A 162 31.21 -13.01 -5.75
CA MET A 162 31.90 -12.77 -7.02
C MET A 162 32.86 -11.60 -6.88
N GLY A 163 34.15 -11.96 -6.67
CA GLY A 163 35.24 -11.05 -6.46
C GLY A 163 35.38 -9.92 -7.50
N ASP A 164 36.00 -8.84 -7.02
CA ASP A 164 36.61 -7.70 -7.75
C ASP A 164 35.89 -7.13 -8.98
N TYR A 165 34.62 -6.75 -8.85
CA TYR A 165 34.03 -5.77 -9.76
C TYR A 165 33.47 -4.60 -8.95
N LYS A 166 34.15 -3.45 -9.02
CA LYS A 166 33.67 -2.15 -8.52
C LYS A 166 32.48 -1.68 -9.36
N ALA A 167 31.30 -2.17 -9.07
CA ALA A 167 30.05 -1.57 -9.53
C ALA A 167 28.94 -1.90 -8.53
N THR A 168 28.88 -1.17 -7.47
CA THR A 168 27.73 -1.04 -6.57
C THR A 168 26.62 -0.29 -7.29
N HIS A 169 25.96 -0.89 -8.23
CA HIS A 169 24.70 -0.41 -8.74
C HIS A 169 23.59 -1.32 -8.20
N GLU A 170 23.07 -0.98 -7.03
CA GLU A 170 21.74 -1.44 -6.65
C GLU A 170 20.75 -0.90 -7.68
N LYS A 171 20.30 -1.77 -8.57
CA LYS A 171 19.16 -1.46 -9.42
C LYS A 171 17.89 -1.73 -8.62
N THR A 172 17.23 -0.67 -8.20
CA THR A 172 15.89 -0.74 -7.65
C THR A 172 14.90 -0.59 -8.80
N ALA A 173 14.03 -1.56 -8.97
CA ALA A 173 12.90 -1.49 -9.88
C ALA A 173 11.60 -1.45 -9.09
N TYR A 174 10.66 -0.65 -9.57
CA TYR A 174 9.33 -0.57 -9.00
C TYR A 174 8.32 -1.24 -9.93
N PHE A 175 7.39 -1.98 -9.34
CA PHE A 175 6.31 -2.64 -10.04
C PHE A 175 5.00 -2.34 -9.34
N ASP A 176 3.98 -2.00 -10.12
CA ASP A 176 2.62 -1.84 -9.62
C ASP A 176 1.91 -3.20 -9.67
N LEU A 177 1.34 -3.61 -8.54
CA LEU A 177 0.52 -4.81 -8.43
C LEU A 177 -0.91 -4.46 -8.84
N LEU A 178 -1.32 -4.88 -10.02
CA LEU A 178 -2.64 -4.67 -10.56
C LEU A 178 -3.65 -5.61 -9.91
N TRP A 179 -4.85 -5.09 -9.61
CA TRP A 179 -5.97 -5.78 -8.99
C TRP A 179 -7.17 -5.76 -9.92
N GLN A 180 -7.49 -6.89 -10.51
CA GLN A 180 -8.57 -7.01 -11.48
C GLN A 180 -9.55 -8.10 -11.04
N PRO A 181 -10.54 -7.77 -10.19
CA PRO A 181 -11.57 -8.71 -9.78
C PRO A 181 -12.60 -8.89 -10.90
N SER A 182 -13.19 -10.08 -11.00
CA SER A 182 -14.40 -10.27 -11.81
C SER A 182 -15.54 -9.37 -11.29
N ALA A 183 -16.50 -9.04 -12.13
CA ALA A 183 -17.61 -8.16 -11.74
C ALA A 183 -18.41 -8.73 -10.55
N ALA A 184 -18.59 -10.05 -10.51
CA ALA A 184 -19.26 -10.74 -9.41
C ALA A 184 -18.44 -10.67 -8.11
N PHE A 185 -17.13 -10.90 -8.18
CA PHE A 185 -16.26 -10.87 -7.01
C PHE A 185 -16.03 -9.45 -6.47
N ALA A 186 -15.94 -8.45 -7.34
CA ALA A 186 -15.74 -7.05 -6.97
C ALA A 186 -16.81 -6.53 -5.98
N CYS A 187 -18.03 -7.03 -6.07
CA CYS A 187 -19.13 -6.64 -5.20
C CYS A 187 -19.13 -7.39 -3.84
N THR A 188 -18.25 -8.34 -3.63
CA THR A 188 -18.23 -9.14 -2.40
C THR A 188 -17.50 -8.44 -1.25
N HIS A 189 -17.93 -8.73 -0.03
CA HIS A 189 -17.20 -8.29 1.16
C HIS A 189 -15.81 -8.92 1.23
N ILE A 190 -15.66 -10.17 0.77
CA ILE A 190 -14.39 -10.89 0.71
C ILE A 190 -13.38 -10.14 -0.17
N CYS A 191 -13.79 -9.67 -1.35
CA CYS A 191 -12.94 -8.90 -2.24
C CYS A 191 -12.38 -7.65 -1.57
N ARG A 192 -13.21 -6.91 -0.83
CA ARG A 192 -12.78 -5.70 -0.12
C ARG A 192 -11.78 -6.03 0.98
N VAL A 193 -12.10 -7.00 1.86
CA VAL A 193 -11.22 -7.38 2.97
C VAL A 193 -9.90 -7.95 2.47
N LEU A 194 -9.93 -8.79 1.44
CA LEU A 194 -8.73 -9.34 0.81
C LEU A 194 -7.88 -8.24 0.16
N LYS A 195 -8.50 -7.26 -0.51
CA LYS A 195 -7.80 -6.13 -1.11
C LYS A 195 -7.04 -5.33 -0.05
N GLU A 196 -7.70 -4.96 1.05
CA GLU A 196 -7.10 -4.22 2.17
C GLU A 196 -5.96 -5.01 2.81
N PHE A 197 -6.14 -6.32 2.99
CA PHE A 197 -5.12 -7.20 3.55
C PHE A 197 -3.88 -7.28 2.63
N ILE A 198 -4.05 -7.49 1.34
CA ILE A 198 -2.93 -7.55 0.37
C ILE A 198 -2.22 -6.19 0.31
N THR A 199 -2.97 -5.08 0.26
CA THR A 199 -2.39 -3.72 0.29
C THR A 199 -1.52 -3.48 1.54
N SER A 200 -1.90 -4.05 2.69
CA SER A 200 -1.15 -3.92 3.94
C SER A 200 0.05 -4.88 4.05
N SER A 201 0.14 -5.86 3.16
CA SER A 201 1.16 -6.91 3.19
C SER A 201 2.41 -6.57 2.37
N PHE A 202 2.32 -5.54 1.53
CA PHE A 202 3.37 -5.04 0.64
C PHE A 202 3.65 -3.57 0.85
#